data_31c4628e041f43854311c99fdfa15ec2
#
_entry.id   31c4628e041f43854311c99fdfa15ec2
#
_cell.length_a   1.000
_cell.length_b   1.000
_cell.length_c   1.000
_cell.angle_alpha   90.00
_cell.angle_beta   90.00
_cell.angle_gamma   90.00
#
_symmetry.space_group_name_H-M   'P 1'
#
loop_
_entity.id
_entity.type
_entity.pdbx_description
1 polymer ?
#
loop_
_entity_poly.entity_id
_entity_poly.type
_entity_poly.pdbx_seq_one_letter_code
_entity_poly.pdbx_strand_id
1 'polypeptide(L)'
;MEYKDESETALSRLAYASFGQQGKYTAMQLAQYAAALANRGKRMQPRLVQKMTDDSGNTVLELKPRVLNEIKMNEAYWDEVIGGMRTDVSAFDGFPYDFARKTGTSEQAYKDELMENGVFIAFAPREKPKLAVAVVIPEGGFGAHSAAPVARKIFDAYDREYGLAGHPLK
;
A
#
# COMPACT_ATOMS: atom_id res chain seq x y z
N MET A 1 9.34 -23.80 7.73
CA MET A 1 10.18 -23.94 8.94
C MET A 1 10.15 -22.58 9.62
N GLU A 2 9.37 -22.44 10.70
CA GLU A 2 9.34 -21.18 11.45
C GLU A 2 10.62 -21.10 12.26
N TYR A 3 11.45 -20.10 11.98
CA TYR A 3 12.59 -19.76 12.84
C TYR A 3 11.99 -19.09 14.10
N LYS A 4 11.83 -19.86 15.15
CA LYS A 4 11.60 -19.33 16.50
C LYS A 4 12.97 -19.02 17.07
N ASP A 5 13.37 -17.76 17.03
CA ASP A 5 14.46 -17.29 17.85
C ASP A 5 13.95 -17.22 19.30
N GLU A 6 14.32 -18.20 20.12
CA GLU A 6 13.91 -18.30 21.53
C GLU A 6 14.51 -17.17 22.42
N SER A 7 15.41 -16.35 21.86
CA SER A 7 16.06 -15.24 22.57
C SER A 7 15.25 -13.94 22.59
N GLU A 8 14.14 -13.84 21.83
CA GLU A 8 13.37 -12.60 21.74
C GLU A 8 12.45 -12.40 22.94
N THR A 9 12.71 -11.36 23.71
CA THR A 9 11.82 -10.91 24.79
C THR A 9 10.58 -10.25 24.24
N ALA A 10 9.48 -10.17 25.02
CA ALA A 10 8.26 -9.45 24.64
C ALA A 10 8.53 -7.96 24.32
N LEU A 11 9.53 -7.37 24.97
CA LEU A 11 9.94 -5.98 24.72
C LEU A 11 10.64 -5.82 23.37
N SER A 12 11.55 -6.75 23.01
CA SER A 12 12.20 -6.72 21.70
C SER A 12 11.19 -6.89 20.56
N ARG A 13 10.22 -7.79 20.70
CA ARG A 13 9.13 -7.97 19.71
C ARG A 13 8.30 -6.69 19.54
N LEU A 14 7.99 -6.01 20.65
CA LEU A 14 7.26 -4.75 20.59
C LEU A 14 8.09 -3.66 19.88
N ALA A 15 9.38 -3.59 20.17
CA ALA A 15 10.28 -2.65 19.51
C ALA A 15 10.37 -2.91 18.00
N TYR A 16 10.57 -4.16 17.57
CA TYR A 16 10.58 -4.54 16.15
C TYR A 16 9.23 -4.30 15.47
N ALA A 17 8.12 -4.61 16.14
CA ALA A 17 6.78 -4.35 15.62
C ALA A 17 6.52 -2.86 15.38
N SER A 18 7.14 -1.95 16.17
CA SER A 18 6.94 -0.51 16.06
C SER A 18 7.43 0.07 14.72
N PHE A 19 8.40 -0.57 14.06
CA PHE A 19 8.87 -0.18 12.71
C PHE A 19 8.63 -1.26 11.64
N GLY A 20 7.84 -2.30 11.96
CA GLY A 20 7.26 -3.23 10.98
C GLY A 20 8.13 -4.43 10.60
N GLN A 21 9.28 -4.65 11.23
CA GLN A 21 10.21 -5.72 10.83
C GLN A 21 9.71 -7.15 11.11
N GLN A 22 8.87 -7.38 12.10
CA GLN A 22 8.41 -8.74 12.44
C GLN A 22 7.12 -9.18 11.75
N GLY A 23 6.48 -8.29 11.01
CA GLY A 23 5.21 -8.59 10.36
C GLY A 23 5.41 -9.35 9.04
N LYS A 24 4.78 -10.51 8.91
CA LYS A 24 4.70 -11.23 7.63
C LYS A 24 3.39 -10.85 6.94
N TYR A 25 3.48 -10.10 5.85
CA TYR A 25 2.31 -9.61 5.12
C TYR A 25 2.39 -9.97 3.64
N THR A 26 1.25 -10.29 3.05
CA THR A 26 1.14 -10.41 1.60
C THR A 26 1.02 -9.02 0.96
N ALA A 27 1.36 -8.90 -0.34
CA ALA A 27 1.16 -7.66 -1.09
C ALA A 27 -0.30 -7.18 -1.04
N MET A 28 -1.28 -8.10 -1.04
CA MET A 28 -2.70 -7.78 -0.89
C MET A 28 -3.02 -7.15 0.47
N GLN A 29 -2.43 -7.66 1.55
CA GLN A 29 -2.61 -7.08 2.89
C GLN A 29 -1.99 -5.68 2.99
N LEU A 30 -0.81 -5.46 2.37
CA LEU A 30 -0.19 -4.15 2.30
C LEU A 30 -1.00 -3.16 1.44
N ALA A 31 -1.57 -3.61 0.32
CA ALA A 31 -2.48 -2.79 -0.49
C ALA A 31 -3.75 -2.42 0.29
N GLN A 32 -4.31 -3.38 1.04
CA GLN A 32 -5.46 -3.13 1.91
C GLN A 32 -5.12 -2.17 3.06
N TYR A 33 -3.89 -2.25 3.60
CA TYR A 33 -3.39 -1.32 4.60
C TYR A 33 -3.23 0.10 4.02
N ALA A 34 -2.59 0.24 2.85
CA ALA A 34 -2.47 1.53 2.16
C ALA A 34 -3.85 2.14 1.87
N ALA A 35 -4.82 1.32 1.41
CA ALA A 35 -6.19 1.75 1.18
C ALA A 35 -6.92 2.16 2.49
N ALA A 36 -6.63 1.47 3.60
CA ALA A 36 -7.22 1.83 4.90
C ALA A 36 -6.66 3.17 5.43
N LEU A 37 -5.37 3.47 5.21
CA LEU A 37 -4.79 4.78 5.50
C LEU A 37 -5.44 5.87 4.63
N ALA A 38 -5.56 5.63 3.32
CA ALA A 38 -6.21 6.54 2.38
C ALA A 38 -7.68 6.83 2.74
N ASN A 39 -8.37 5.86 3.33
CA ASN A 39 -9.76 5.95 3.77
C ASN A 39 -9.91 6.37 5.25
N ARG A 40 -8.84 6.83 5.89
CA ARG A 40 -8.82 7.25 7.30
C ARG A 40 -9.44 6.21 8.23
N GLY A 41 -8.92 4.96 8.12
CA GLY A 41 -9.24 3.84 9.00
C GLY A 41 -10.29 2.87 8.48
N LYS A 42 -10.99 3.14 7.38
CA LYS A 42 -11.97 2.21 6.81
C LYS A 42 -11.27 1.13 6.00
N ARG A 43 -11.24 -0.09 6.52
CA ARG A 43 -10.70 -1.25 5.81
C ARG A 43 -11.79 -1.91 4.97
N MET A 44 -11.61 -1.85 3.66
CA MET A 44 -12.57 -2.39 2.69
C MET A 44 -12.31 -3.88 2.41
N GLN A 45 -13.35 -4.62 2.12
CA GLN A 45 -13.23 -6.00 1.64
C GLN A 45 -12.63 -6.01 0.23
N PRO A 46 -11.51 -6.72 -0.02
CA PRO A 46 -11.02 -6.94 -1.37
C PRO A 46 -12.06 -7.69 -2.20
N ARG A 47 -12.19 -7.31 -3.46
CA ARG A 47 -13.07 -7.98 -4.42
C ARG A 47 -12.43 -7.96 -5.81
N LEU A 48 -12.55 -9.05 -6.54
CA LEU A 48 -12.07 -9.18 -7.91
C LEU A 48 -13.17 -8.87 -8.94
N VAL A 49 -14.42 -9.04 -8.53
CA VAL A 49 -15.58 -8.77 -9.39
C VAL A 49 -16.31 -7.53 -8.87
N GLN A 50 -16.56 -6.60 -9.74
CA GLN A 50 -17.38 -5.41 -9.43
C GLN A 50 -18.82 -5.62 -9.86
N LYS A 51 -19.03 -6.09 -11.08
CA LYS A 51 -20.35 -6.37 -11.66
C LYS A 51 -20.29 -7.52 -12.64
N MET A 52 -21.41 -8.15 -12.87
CA MET A 52 -21.64 -9.13 -13.94
C MET A 52 -22.72 -8.56 -14.86
N THR A 53 -22.50 -8.71 -16.17
CA THR A 53 -23.48 -8.30 -17.20
C THR A 53 -23.89 -9.50 -18.02
N ASP A 54 -25.09 -9.48 -18.59
CA ASP A 54 -25.53 -10.41 -19.62
C ASP A 54 -24.92 -10.06 -21.00
N ASP A 55 -25.22 -10.91 -22.00
CA ASP A 55 -24.72 -10.72 -23.38
C ASP A 55 -25.25 -9.42 -24.03
N SER A 56 -26.33 -8.85 -23.51
CA SER A 56 -26.91 -7.58 -23.93
C SER A 56 -26.33 -6.38 -23.21
N GLY A 57 -25.38 -6.58 -22.25
CA GLY A 57 -24.75 -5.53 -21.48
C GLY A 57 -25.54 -5.08 -20.24
N ASN A 58 -26.69 -5.69 -19.93
CA ASN A 58 -27.46 -5.35 -18.74
C ASN A 58 -26.77 -5.92 -17.48
N THR A 59 -26.76 -5.13 -16.41
CA THR A 59 -26.18 -5.56 -15.13
C THR A 59 -27.08 -6.63 -14.48
N VAL A 60 -26.55 -7.84 -14.34
CA VAL A 60 -27.20 -8.98 -13.67
C VAL A 60 -26.91 -8.96 -12.17
N LEU A 61 -25.67 -8.60 -11.80
CA LEU A 61 -25.24 -8.52 -10.42
C LEU A 61 -24.25 -7.37 -10.23
N GLU A 62 -24.43 -6.58 -9.20
CA GLU A 62 -23.49 -5.56 -8.76
C GLU A 62 -23.05 -5.82 -7.32
N LEU A 63 -21.75 -5.98 -7.10
CA LEU A 63 -21.17 -6.16 -5.78
C LEU A 63 -20.80 -4.80 -5.18
N LYS A 64 -21.53 -4.37 -4.18
CA LYS A 64 -21.28 -3.11 -3.48
C LYS A 64 -20.02 -3.20 -2.59
N PRO A 65 -19.26 -2.10 -2.43
CA PRO A 65 -18.17 -2.04 -1.47
C PRO A 65 -18.65 -2.37 -0.05
N ARG A 66 -17.86 -3.20 0.66
CA ARG A 66 -18.15 -3.58 2.05
C ARG A 66 -16.99 -3.17 2.96
N VAL A 67 -17.32 -2.46 4.03
CA VAL A 67 -16.38 -2.16 5.12
C VAL A 67 -16.27 -3.39 6.03
N LEU A 68 -15.06 -3.88 6.25
CA LEU A 68 -14.79 -5.00 7.16
C LEU A 68 -14.70 -4.53 8.62
N ASN A 69 -13.97 -3.45 8.83
CA ASN A 69 -13.84 -2.77 10.12
C ASN A 69 -13.34 -1.35 9.92
N GLU A 70 -13.45 -0.54 10.96
CA GLU A 70 -13.02 0.85 10.99
C GLU A 70 -12.17 1.11 12.24
N ILE A 71 -11.02 1.72 12.05
CA ILE A 71 -10.19 2.25 13.13
C ILE A 71 -10.64 3.68 13.39
N LYS A 72 -11.27 3.90 14.54
CA LYS A 72 -11.73 5.22 14.96
C LYS A 72 -10.66 5.89 15.80
N MET A 73 -10.16 7.02 15.34
CA MET A 73 -9.26 7.90 16.09
C MET A 73 -9.50 9.35 15.72
N ASN A 74 -8.89 10.28 16.45
CA ASN A 74 -9.00 11.70 16.17
C ASN A 74 -8.44 12.02 14.77
N GLU A 75 -9.11 12.90 14.03
CA GLU A 75 -8.68 13.33 12.69
C GLU A 75 -7.25 13.90 12.69
N ALA A 76 -6.86 14.61 13.75
CA ALA A 76 -5.50 15.13 13.90
C ALA A 76 -4.43 14.02 13.86
N TYR A 77 -4.72 12.83 14.39
CA TYR A 77 -3.79 11.70 14.33
C TYR A 77 -3.67 11.12 12.92
N TRP A 78 -4.78 11.12 12.16
CA TRP A 78 -4.72 10.75 10.73
C TRP A 78 -3.87 11.74 9.95
N ASP A 79 -4.00 13.03 10.22
CA ASP A 79 -3.22 14.07 9.56
C ASP A 79 -1.73 13.93 9.87
N GLU A 80 -1.37 13.63 11.12
CA GLU A 80 0.03 13.38 11.52
C GLU A 80 0.59 12.12 10.82
N VAL A 81 -0.13 10.99 10.84
CA VAL A 81 0.33 9.76 10.20
C VAL A 81 0.49 9.96 8.68
N ILE A 82 -0.51 10.52 8.03
CA ILE A 82 -0.48 10.77 6.57
C ILE A 82 0.54 11.86 6.24
N GLY A 83 0.66 12.86 7.09
CA GLY A 83 1.67 13.92 7.00
C GLY A 83 3.10 13.38 7.07
N GLY A 84 3.35 12.34 7.88
CA GLY A 84 4.63 11.63 7.98
C GLY A 84 4.96 10.75 6.76
N MET A 85 3.98 10.44 5.90
CA MET A 85 4.18 9.65 4.70
C MET A 85 4.74 10.51 3.55
N ARG A 86 5.98 10.99 3.68
CA ARG A 86 6.62 11.96 2.76
C ARG A 86 8.05 11.58 2.36
N THR A 87 8.37 10.29 2.27
CA THR A 87 9.72 9.88 1.85
C THR A 87 10.04 10.39 0.46
N ASP A 88 11.15 11.11 0.29
CA ASP A 88 11.59 11.54 -1.04
C ASP A 88 12.07 10.35 -1.87
N VAL A 89 11.61 10.30 -3.11
CA VAL A 89 11.85 9.18 -4.02
C VAL A 89 12.00 9.74 -5.43
N SER A 90 13.18 9.67 -5.99
CA SER A 90 13.49 10.21 -7.32
C SER A 90 12.61 9.63 -8.44
N ALA A 91 12.11 8.41 -8.28
CA ALA A 91 11.16 7.81 -9.22
C ALA A 91 9.86 8.63 -9.39
N PHE A 92 9.56 9.52 -8.43
CA PHE A 92 8.39 10.39 -8.48
C PHE A 92 8.73 11.86 -8.83
N ASP A 93 9.95 12.13 -9.28
CA ASP A 93 10.29 13.46 -9.79
C ASP A 93 9.34 13.83 -10.93
N GLY A 94 8.79 15.04 -10.87
CA GLY A 94 7.80 15.50 -11.83
C GLY A 94 6.41 14.85 -11.73
N PHE A 95 6.12 14.07 -10.68
CA PHE A 95 4.76 13.59 -10.44
C PHE A 95 3.85 14.76 -10.05
N PRO A 96 2.74 15.00 -10.78
CA PRO A 96 2.00 16.27 -10.66
C PRO A 96 1.07 16.34 -9.44
N TYR A 97 0.98 15.27 -8.66
CA TYR A 97 0.07 15.19 -7.53
C TYR A 97 0.82 15.14 -6.20
N ASP A 98 0.29 15.83 -5.19
CA ASP A 98 0.68 15.56 -3.81
C ASP A 98 0.14 14.17 -3.42
N PHE A 99 0.98 13.34 -2.81
CA PHE A 99 0.66 11.97 -2.49
C PHE A 99 1.35 11.50 -1.20
N ALA A 100 0.73 10.56 -0.54
CA ALA A 100 1.30 9.92 0.64
C ALA A 100 2.08 8.67 0.21
N ARG A 101 3.30 8.50 0.74
CA ARG A 101 4.20 7.41 0.38
C ARG A 101 5.13 7.00 1.49
N LYS A 102 5.44 5.70 1.54
CA LYS A 102 6.44 5.14 2.45
C LYS A 102 7.21 4.03 1.76
N THR A 103 8.53 4.16 1.78
CA THR A 103 9.45 3.09 1.38
C THR A 103 9.72 2.16 2.54
N GLY A 104 10.04 0.93 2.24
CA GLY A 104 10.50 -0.06 3.19
C GLY A 104 11.54 -0.97 2.56
N THR A 105 12.39 -1.52 3.41
CA THR A 105 13.26 -2.64 3.09
C THR A 105 13.00 -3.68 4.16
N SER A 106 12.46 -4.84 3.78
CA SER A 106 12.21 -5.91 4.73
C SER A 106 13.27 -6.98 4.59
N GLU A 107 13.90 -7.32 5.69
CA GLU A 107 14.89 -8.37 5.75
C GLU A 107 14.20 -9.72 5.98
N GLN A 108 14.63 -10.73 5.25
CA GLN A 108 14.16 -12.10 5.38
C GLN A 108 15.35 -13.06 5.29
N ALA A 109 15.52 -13.88 6.32
CA ALA A 109 16.48 -14.96 6.27
C ALA A 109 15.94 -16.11 5.39
N TYR A 110 16.73 -16.54 4.42
CA TYR A 110 16.44 -17.70 3.57
C TYR A 110 17.72 -18.47 3.30
N LYS A 111 17.80 -19.74 3.71
CA LYS A 111 18.97 -20.62 3.51
C LYS A 111 20.31 -19.99 3.93
N ASP A 112 20.36 -19.43 5.13
CA ASP A 112 21.54 -18.77 5.71
C ASP A 112 21.99 -17.47 5.02
N GLU A 113 21.22 -16.96 4.06
CA GLU A 113 21.42 -15.65 3.43
C GLU A 113 20.35 -14.67 3.91
N LEU A 114 20.75 -13.41 4.08
CA LEU A 114 19.84 -12.32 4.38
C LEU A 114 19.38 -11.68 3.07
N MET A 115 18.10 -11.79 2.77
CA MET A 115 17.49 -11.23 1.57
C MET A 115 16.75 -9.94 1.91
N GLU A 116 16.99 -8.89 1.15
CA GLU A 116 16.31 -7.61 1.29
C GLU A 116 15.21 -7.47 0.24
N ASN A 117 13.97 -7.35 0.69
CA ASN A 117 12.83 -7.11 -0.20
C ASN A 117 12.50 -5.62 -0.25
N GLY A 118 12.46 -5.06 -1.45
CA GLY A 118 12.02 -3.69 -1.66
C GLY A 118 10.51 -3.55 -1.50
N VAL A 119 10.07 -2.65 -0.62
CA VAL A 119 8.65 -2.40 -0.34
C VAL A 119 8.31 -0.94 -0.56
N PHE A 120 7.17 -0.68 -1.18
CA PHE A 120 6.64 0.66 -1.36
C PHE A 120 5.12 0.65 -1.22
N ILE A 121 4.60 1.51 -0.38
CA ILE A 121 3.17 1.79 -0.30
C ILE A 121 2.91 3.27 -0.57
N ALA A 122 1.84 3.57 -1.27
CA ALA A 122 1.45 4.94 -1.55
C ALA A 122 -0.05 5.05 -1.87
N PHE A 123 -0.58 6.26 -1.76
CA PHE A 123 -1.89 6.60 -2.32
C PHE A 123 -1.89 8.04 -2.85
N ALA A 124 -2.64 8.28 -3.91
CA ALA A 124 -2.73 9.56 -4.57
C ALA A 124 -4.16 9.85 -5.09
N PRO A 125 -4.54 11.15 -5.18
CA PRO A 125 -3.96 12.30 -4.48
C PRO A 125 -4.06 12.15 -2.96
N ARG A 126 -3.24 12.87 -2.19
CA ARG A 126 -3.22 12.72 -0.73
C ARG A 126 -4.55 13.12 -0.07
N GLU A 127 -5.16 14.22 -0.51
CA GLU A 127 -6.38 14.75 0.10
C GLU A 127 -7.65 14.02 -0.32
N LYS A 128 -7.71 13.58 -1.59
CA LYS A 128 -8.86 12.88 -2.17
C LYS A 128 -8.39 11.61 -2.88
N PRO A 129 -7.94 10.60 -2.16
CA PRO A 129 -7.33 9.42 -2.74
C PRO A 129 -8.22 8.72 -3.77
N LYS A 130 -7.65 8.41 -4.93
CA LYS A 130 -8.28 7.65 -6.02
C LYS A 130 -7.68 6.28 -6.17
N LEU A 131 -6.38 6.16 -5.90
CA LEU A 131 -5.64 4.92 -6.01
C LEU A 131 -4.71 4.75 -4.81
N ALA A 132 -4.74 3.57 -4.21
CA ALA A 132 -3.75 3.11 -3.25
C ALA A 132 -2.98 1.93 -3.85
N VAL A 133 -1.66 1.93 -3.69
CA VAL A 133 -0.75 0.96 -4.29
C VAL A 133 0.15 0.37 -3.22
N ALA A 134 0.43 -0.92 -3.32
CA ALA A 134 1.51 -1.59 -2.61
C ALA A 134 2.33 -2.40 -3.61
N VAL A 135 3.64 -2.24 -3.57
CA VAL A 135 4.58 -2.98 -4.41
C VAL A 135 5.60 -3.66 -3.51
N VAL A 136 5.83 -4.94 -3.75
CA VAL A 136 6.86 -5.73 -3.09
C VAL A 136 7.71 -6.37 -4.18
N ILE A 137 9.02 -6.12 -4.13
CA ILE A 137 10.00 -6.73 -5.03
C ILE A 137 10.91 -7.62 -4.18
N PRO A 138 10.71 -8.95 -4.23
CA PRO A 138 11.62 -9.88 -3.54
C PRO A 138 13.06 -9.67 -4.04
N GLU A 139 14.00 -9.69 -3.12
CA GLU A 139 15.43 -9.47 -3.40
C GLU A 139 15.74 -8.13 -4.10
N GLY A 140 14.80 -7.19 -4.03
CA GLY A 140 14.91 -5.90 -4.71
C GLY A 140 15.73 -4.85 -3.94
N GLY A 141 16.25 -5.17 -2.76
CA GLY A 141 16.97 -4.21 -1.94
C GLY A 141 16.10 -3.03 -1.52
N PHE A 142 16.61 -1.82 -1.64
CA PHE A 142 15.89 -0.62 -1.21
C PHE A 142 14.62 -0.36 -2.01
N GLY A 143 13.48 -0.27 -1.32
CA GLY A 143 12.17 -0.02 -1.93
C GLY A 143 12.09 1.27 -2.76
N ALA A 144 12.89 2.28 -2.43
CA ALA A 144 12.99 3.51 -3.21
C ALA A 144 13.51 3.27 -4.64
N HIS A 145 14.41 2.29 -4.82
CA HIS A 145 15.07 2.01 -6.09
C HIS A 145 14.37 0.92 -6.91
N SER A 146 13.73 -0.03 -6.27
CA SER A 146 13.09 -1.19 -6.91
C SER A 146 11.58 -1.07 -7.00
N ALA A 147 10.90 -0.86 -5.87
CA ALA A 147 9.44 -0.87 -5.79
C ALA A 147 8.80 0.47 -6.20
N ALA A 148 9.43 1.60 -5.87
CA ALA A 148 8.88 2.91 -6.19
C ALA A 148 8.76 3.20 -7.70
N PRO A 149 9.73 2.85 -8.57
CA PRO A 149 9.57 3.02 -10.02
C PRO A 149 8.40 2.22 -10.60
N VAL A 150 8.13 1.03 -10.05
CA VAL A 150 6.96 0.22 -10.45
C VAL A 150 5.67 0.91 -10.02
N ALA A 151 5.61 1.39 -8.78
CA ALA A 151 4.46 2.14 -8.28
C ALA A 151 4.19 3.39 -9.11
N ARG A 152 5.23 4.13 -9.52
CA ARG A 152 5.09 5.30 -10.42
C ARG A 152 4.40 4.92 -11.72
N LYS A 153 4.82 3.85 -12.38
CA LYS A 153 4.20 3.38 -13.62
C LYS A 153 2.72 2.99 -13.42
N ILE A 154 2.37 2.43 -12.27
CA ILE A 154 0.98 2.11 -11.93
C ILE A 154 0.15 3.38 -11.80
N PHE A 155 0.66 4.42 -11.09
CA PHE A 155 -0.03 5.70 -10.99
C PHE A 155 -0.17 6.39 -12.34
N ASP A 156 0.87 6.43 -13.16
CA ASP A 156 0.84 7.02 -14.50
C ASP A 156 -0.17 6.31 -15.42
N ALA A 157 -0.24 4.98 -15.34
CA ALA A 157 -1.21 4.20 -16.11
C ALA A 157 -2.65 4.48 -15.64
N TYR A 158 -2.88 4.50 -14.33
CA TYR A 158 -4.20 4.81 -13.77
C TYR A 158 -4.64 6.24 -14.12
N ASP A 159 -3.72 7.20 -14.04
CA ASP A 159 -4.04 8.60 -14.34
C ASP A 159 -4.42 8.80 -15.80
N ARG A 160 -3.73 8.11 -16.71
CA ARG A 160 -4.06 8.11 -18.14
C ARG A 160 -5.45 7.49 -18.41
N GLU A 161 -5.79 6.41 -17.75
CA GLU A 161 -7.02 5.65 -18.01
C GLU A 161 -8.24 6.21 -17.27
N TYR A 162 -8.07 6.60 -16.02
CA TYR A 162 -9.17 6.94 -15.11
C TYR A 162 -9.10 8.36 -14.55
N GLY A 163 -7.89 8.92 -14.47
CA GLY A 163 -7.64 10.26 -13.95
C GLY A 163 -7.55 10.35 -12.42
N LEU A 164 -6.37 10.65 -11.92
CA LEU A 164 -6.17 10.98 -10.51
C LEU A 164 -6.82 12.31 -10.12
N ALA A 165 -6.93 13.25 -11.07
CA ALA A 165 -7.66 14.49 -10.91
C ALA A 165 -9.19 14.35 -11.06
N GLY A 166 -9.69 13.14 -11.37
CA GLY A 166 -11.11 12.84 -11.58
C GLY A 166 -11.55 12.74 -13.03
N HIS A 167 -10.65 12.94 -13.97
CA HIS A 167 -10.84 12.74 -15.41
C HIS A 167 -9.52 12.26 -16.03
N PRO A 168 -9.57 11.37 -17.04
CA PRO A 168 -8.38 10.87 -17.74
C PRO A 168 -7.52 12.01 -18.30
N LEU A 169 -6.21 11.81 -18.30
CA LEU A 169 -5.31 12.68 -19.05
C LEU A 169 -5.58 12.48 -20.55
N LYS A 170 -5.81 13.58 -21.25
CA LYS A 170 -6.01 13.59 -22.70
C LYS A 170 -4.67 13.43 -23.43
#